data_16e156943bee9d737d32ddff557d1b73
#
_entry.id   16e156943bee9d737d32ddff557d1b73
#
_cell.length_a   1.000
_cell.length_b   1.000
_cell.length_c   1.000
_cell.angle_alpha   90.00
_cell.angle_beta   90.00
_cell.angle_gamma   90.00
#
_symmetry.space_group_name_H-M   'P 1'
#
loop_
_entity.id
_entity.type
_entity.pdbx_description
1 polymer ?
#
loop_
_entity_poly.entity_id
_entity_poly.type
_entity_poly.pdbx_seq_one_letter_code
_entity_poly.pdbx_strand_id
1 'polypeptide(L)'
;PNALGILNSALSNGFMAFADKLVPKHPEFVAIATGNTYGSGATMEYVGRNPIDGATIDRFVQLEIPIDEKVEEAMLASVGLEQVVATKWLTAVRKARTNVAESGLKVIVSPRATLNGAKLLRSGSFSMSEVFTATVTKGAKPDQVTKIGAGVTL
;
A
#
# COMPACT_ATOMS: atom_id res chain seq x y z
N PRO A 1 -18.81 0.19 -10.55
CA PRO A 1 -19.70 1.28 -10.08
C PRO A 1 -21.00 0.74 -9.47
N ASN A 2 -21.63 -0.25 -10.11
CA ASN A 2 -22.96 -0.74 -9.69
C ASN A 2 -22.96 -1.51 -8.36
N ALA A 3 -21.89 -2.22 -8.02
CA ALA A 3 -21.78 -2.96 -6.76
C ALA A 3 -21.81 -2.05 -5.52
N LEU A 4 -21.22 -0.86 -5.62
CA LEU A 4 -21.23 0.12 -4.52
C LEU A 4 -22.62 0.71 -4.29
N GLY A 5 -23.42 0.89 -5.35
CA GLY A 5 -24.81 1.33 -5.23
C GLY A 5 -25.68 0.34 -4.44
N ILE A 6 -25.47 -0.96 -4.64
CA ILE A 6 -26.15 -2.02 -3.88
C ILE A 6 -25.74 -1.97 -2.40
N LEU A 7 -24.45 -1.77 -2.12
CA LEU A 7 -23.92 -1.65 -0.76
C LEU A 7 -24.53 -0.46 -0.01
N ASN A 8 -24.80 0.65 -0.70
CA ASN A 8 -25.43 1.83 -0.11
C ASN A 8 -26.78 1.52 0.55
N SER A 9 -27.56 0.61 -0.02
CA SER A 9 -28.83 0.17 0.60
C SER A 9 -28.60 -0.54 1.93
N ALA A 10 -27.60 -1.41 2.01
CA ALA A 10 -27.24 -2.10 3.26
C ALA A 10 -26.73 -1.11 4.33
N LEU A 11 -25.91 -0.13 3.90
CA LEU A 11 -25.35 0.86 4.83
C LEU A 11 -26.39 1.82 5.38
N SER A 12 -27.32 2.30 4.55
CA SER A 12 -28.27 3.35 4.92
C SER A 12 -29.63 2.81 5.37
N ASN A 13 -30.15 1.78 4.73
CA ASN A 13 -31.54 1.33 4.92
C ASN A 13 -31.65 0.14 5.89
N GLY A 14 -30.53 -0.38 6.36
CA GLY A 14 -30.53 -1.49 7.32
C GLY A 14 -30.91 -2.85 6.73
N PHE A 15 -30.96 -3.00 5.41
CA PHE A 15 -31.18 -4.28 4.73
C PHE A 15 -30.48 -4.31 3.38
N MET A 16 -30.25 -5.52 2.87
CA MET A 16 -29.74 -5.77 1.54
C MET A 16 -30.71 -6.65 0.76
N ALA A 17 -31.04 -6.24 -0.46
CA ALA A 17 -31.88 -7.02 -1.36
C ALA A 17 -31.02 -7.99 -2.17
N PHE A 18 -31.36 -9.27 -2.09
CA PHE A 18 -30.85 -10.34 -2.95
C PHE A 18 -31.98 -10.75 -3.93
N ALA A 19 -31.64 -11.54 -4.92
CA ALA A 19 -32.63 -11.94 -5.94
C ALA A 19 -33.85 -12.68 -5.36
N ASP A 20 -33.67 -13.40 -4.27
CA ASP A 20 -34.65 -14.27 -3.63
C ASP A 20 -35.19 -13.75 -2.28
N LYS A 21 -34.52 -12.78 -1.67
CA LYS A 21 -34.89 -12.30 -0.32
C LYS A 21 -34.32 -10.96 0.05
N LEU A 22 -34.95 -10.32 1.03
CA LEU A 22 -34.41 -9.19 1.79
C LEU A 22 -33.69 -9.72 3.05
N VAL A 23 -32.45 -9.31 3.24
CA VAL A 23 -31.66 -9.69 4.43
C VAL A 23 -31.49 -8.44 5.29
N PRO A 24 -32.02 -8.42 6.53
CA PRO A 24 -31.81 -7.31 7.44
C PRO A 24 -30.35 -7.26 7.91
N LYS A 25 -29.87 -6.04 8.16
CA LYS A 25 -28.54 -5.80 8.71
C LYS A 25 -28.50 -6.28 10.17
N HIS A 26 -27.47 -7.07 10.51
CA HIS A 26 -27.25 -7.44 11.90
C HIS A 26 -26.93 -6.19 12.76
N PRO A 27 -27.38 -6.11 14.05
CA PRO A 27 -27.07 -4.97 14.90
C PRO A 27 -25.57 -4.67 15.05
N GLU A 28 -24.74 -5.72 15.07
CA GLU A 28 -23.28 -5.63 15.19
C GLU A 28 -22.57 -5.50 13.83
N PHE A 29 -23.29 -5.24 12.74
CA PHE A 29 -22.67 -5.12 11.42
C PHE A 29 -21.85 -3.84 11.31
N VAL A 30 -20.56 -4.00 10.99
CA VAL A 30 -19.63 -2.91 10.69
C VAL A 30 -19.09 -3.10 9.28
N ALA A 31 -19.14 -2.06 8.47
CA ALA A 31 -18.52 -2.06 7.15
C ALA A 31 -17.17 -1.35 7.21
N ILE A 32 -16.12 -2.05 6.78
CA ILE A 32 -14.77 -1.49 6.66
C ILE A 32 -14.38 -1.58 5.18
N ALA A 33 -13.94 -0.46 4.62
CA ALA A 33 -13.43 -0.39 3.26
C ALA A 33 -11.99 0.13 3.27
N THR A 34 -11.17 -0.38 2.36
CA THR A 34 -9.81 0.09 2.16
C THR A 34 -9.64 0.64 0.75
N GLY A 35 -8.91 1.71 0.60
CA GLY A 35 -8.63 2.32 -0.69
C GLY A 35 -7.27 3.01 -0.72
N ASN A 36 -6.70 3.12 -1.91
CA ASN A 36 -5.43 3.83 -2.13
C ASN A 36 -5.65 5.29 -2.53
N THR A 37 -6.91 5.69 -2.71
CA THR A 37 -7.31 7.06 -3.02
C THR A 37 -8.54 7.40 -2.18
N TYR A 38 -8.80 8.69 -1.98
CA TYR A 38 -9.99 9.17 -1.25
C TYR A 38 -11.29 9.12 -2.08
N GLY A 39 -11.33 8.25 -3.10
CA GLY A 39 -12.51 8.11 -3.96
C GLY A 39 -12.62 9.14 -5.07
N SER A 40 -11.66 10.05 -5.22
CA SER A 40 -11.64 11.10 -6.26
C SER A 40 -11.35 10.57 -7.67
N GLY A 41 -11.12 9.26 -7.82
CA GLY A 41 -10.78 8.63 -9.09
C GLY A 41 -9.30 8.37 -9.28
N ALA A 42 -8.87 8.36 -10.54
CA ALA A 42 -7.48 8.09 -10.91
C ALA A 42 -6.52 9.18 -10.44
N THR A 43 -5.35 8.75 -9.96
CA THR A 43 -4.19 9.60 -9.76
C THR A 43 -3.04 9.14 -10.65
N MET A 44 -1.93 9.86 -10.66
CA MET A 44 -0.74 9.45 -11.44
C MET A 44 -0.15 8.13 -10.92
N GLU A 45 -0.31 7.83 -9.64
CA GLU A 45 0.14 6.59 -8.99
C GLU A 45 -0.86 5.45 -9.15
N TYR A 46 -2.14 5.79 -9.26
CA TYR A 46 -3.25 4.82 -9.29
C TYR A 46 -4.14 5.08 -10.49
N VAL A 47 -3.63 4.75 -11.67
CA VAL A 47 -4.38 4.84 -12.94
C VAL A 47 -5.47 3.77 -13.01
N GLY A 48 -6.51 4.03 -13.80
CA GLY A 48 -7.61 3.08 -13.99
C GLY A 48 -8.61 3.01 -12.82
N ARG A 49 -8.60 3.99 -11.91
CA ARG A 49 -9.59 4.11 -10.83
C ARG A 49 -10.75 5.00 -11.27
N ASN A 50 -11.96 4.51 -11.11
CA ASN A 50 -13.15 5.32 -11.30
C ASN A 50 -13.44 6.13 -10.03
N PRO A 51 -13.94 7.37 -10.16
CA PRO A 51 -14.43 8.12 -9.02
C PRO A 51 -15.57 7.36 -8.32
N ILE A 52 -15.58 7.45 -7.00
CA ILE A 52 -16.67 6.94 -6.18
C ILE A 52 -17.67 8.07 -5.99
N ASP A 53 -18.94 7.76 -6.07
CA ASP A 53 -20.01 8.70 -5.80
C ASP A 53 -19.90 9.33 -4.42
N GLY A 54 -20.08 10.66 -4.35
CA GLY A 54 -19.95 11.42 -3.11
C GLY A 54 -20.87 10.94 -2.00
N ALA A 55 -22.09 10.50 -2.35
CA ALA A 55 -23.02 9.93 -1.39
C ALA A 55 -22.53 8.60 -0.78
N THR A 56 -21.74 7.84 -1.52
CA THR A 56 -21.08 6.63 -1.00
C THR A 56 -19.94 6.99 -0.06
N ILE A 57 -19.12 7.97 -0.43
CA ILE A 57 -17.99 8.44 0.40
C ILE A 57 -18.48 9.00 1.73
N ASP A 58 -19.55 9.78 1.72
CA ASP A 58 -20.15 10.42 2.90
C ASP A 58 -20.63 9.42 3.97
N ARG A 59 -20.84 8.17 3.60
CA ARG A 59 -21.23 7.09 4.54
C ARG A 59 -20.09 6.49 5.34
N PHE A 60 -18.84 6.84 5.01
CA PHE A 60 -17.66 6.31 5.68
C PHE A 60 -16.89 7.41 6.41
N VAL A 61 -16.45 7.11 7.62
CA VAL A 61 -15.43 7.91 8.29
C VAL A 61 -14.09 7.53 7.67
N GLN A 62 -13.38 8.52 7.13
CA GLN A 62 -12.08 8.31 6.52
C GLN A 62 -10.97 8.37 7.57
N LEU A 63 -10.14 7.35 7.56
CA LEU A 63 -8.94 7.26 8.39
C LEU A 63 -7.74 7.05 7.48
N GLU A 64 -6.74 7.90 7.60
CA GLU A 64 -5.44 7.66 6.97
C GLU A 64 -4.60 6.77 7.86
N ILE A 65 -4.08 5.68 7.28
CA ILE A 65 -3.21 4.75 7.99
C ILE A 65 -1.79 4.93 7.42
N PRO A 66 -0.90 5.65 8.10
CA PRO A 66 0.48 5.81 7.69
C PRO A 66 1.23 4.49 7.82
N ILE A 67 2.43 4.43 7.24
CA ILE A 67 3.32 3.29 7.42
C ILE A 67 3.77 3.24 8.88
N ASP A 68 3.41 2.16 9.58
CA ASP A 68 3.89 1.90 10.93
C ASP A 68 5.26 1.21 10.86
N GLU A 69 6.30 1.92 11.31
CA GLU A 69 7.68 1.45 11.27
C GLU A 69 7.91 0.23 12.17
N LYS A 70 7.18 0.11 13.30
CA LYS A 70 7.29 -1.06 14.19
C LYS A 70 6.68 -2.30 13.55
N VAL A 71 5.56 -2.14 12.86
CA VAL A 71 4.94 -3.24 12.09
C VAL A 71 5.88 -3.65 10.95
N GLU A 72 6.49 -2.69 10.25
CA GLU A 72 7.47 -2.97 9.19
C GLU A 72 8.69 -3.76 9.72
N GLU A 73 9.21 -3.39 10.89
CA GLU A 73 10.29 -4.11 11.57
C GLU A 73 9.88 -5.53 11.96
N ALA A 74 8.70 -5.69 12.53
CA ALA A 74 8.16 -7.02 12.88
C ALA A 74 7.97 -7.91 11.65
N MET A 75 7.47 -7.35 10.55
CA MET A 75 7.35 -8.06 9.27
C MET A 75 8.72 -8.48 8.75
N LEU A 76 9.73 -7.62 8.82
CA LEU A 76 11.09 -7.92 8.40
C LEU A 76 11.71 -9.03 9.28
N ALA A 77 11.56 -8.94 10.59
CA ALA A 77 12.04 -9.95 11.54
C ALA A 77 11.45 -11.33 11.26
N SER A 78 10.16 -11.40 10.87
CA SER A 78 9.50 -12.67 10.55
C SER A 78 10.10 -13.40 9.35
N VAL A 79 10.86 -12.71 8.50
CA VAL A 79 11.55 -13.32 7.35
C VAL A 79 12.71 -14.19 7.79
N GLY A 80 13.34 -13.91 8.95
CA GLY A 80 14.52 -14.63 9.44
C GLY A 80 15.78 -14.35 8.60
N LEU A 81 15.94 -13.11 8.16
CA LEU A 81 17.17 -12.63 7.55
C LEU A 81 18.20 -12.33 8.64
N GLU A 82 19.49 -12.49 8.32
CA GLU A 82 20.56 -12.12 9.25
C GLU A 82 20.44 -10.65 9.69
N GLN A 83 20.60 -10.39 10.99
CA GLN A 83 20.27 -9.08 11.61
C GLN A 83 21.02 -7.92 10.98
N VAL A 84 22.32 -8.09 10.66
CA VAL A 84 23.11 -7.03 10.03
C VAL A 84 22.57 -6.69 8.64
N VAL A 85 22.27 -7.71 7.85
CA VAL A 85 21.69 -7.55 6.50
C VAL A 85 20.29 -6.96 6.58
N ALA A 86 19.46 -7.40 7.53
CA ALA A 86 18.12 -6.90 7.75
C ALA A 86 18.12 -5.40 8.09
N THR A 87 18.98 -4.99 9.01
CA THR A 87 19.11 -3.59 9.41
C THR A 87 19.58 -2.71 8.26
N LYS A 88 20.58 -3.16 7.51
CA LYS A 88 21.09 -2.45 6.33
C LYS A 88 20.00 -2.31 5.27
N TRP A 89 19.28 -3.38 4.99
CA TRP A 89 18.17 -3.39 4.03
C TRP A 89 17.04 -2.42 4.43
N LEU A 90 16.61 -2.47 5.69
CA LEU A 90 15.55 -1.60 6.20
C LEU A 90 15.96 -0.12 6.10
N THR A 91 17.19 0.20 6.48
CA THR A 91 17.74 1.57 6.36
C THR A 91 17.74 2.04 4.91
N ALA A 92 18.16 1.19 3.98
CA ALA A 92 18.17 1.50 2.55
C ALA A 92 16.75 1.80 2.01
N VAL A 93 15.77 0.96 2.35
CA VAL A 93 14.37 1.14 1.89
C VAL A 93 13.75 2.40 2.51
N ARG A 94 13.98 2.66 3.80
CA ARG A 94 13.48 3.87 4.48
C ARG A 94 14.09 5.15 3.89
N LYS A 95 15.40 5.15 3.65
CA LYS A 95 16.07 6.29 2.98
C LYS A 95 15.51 6.53 1.58
N ALA A 96 15.31 5.49 0.79
CA ALA A 96 14.68 5.60 -0.52
C ALA A 96 13.25 6.17 -0.44
N ARG A 97 12.48 5.77 0.55
CA ARG A 97 11.12 6.30 0.80
C ARG A 97 11.15 7.80 1.14
N THR A 98 12.07 8.22 1.99
CA THR A 98 12.30 9.63 2.31
C THR A 98 12.68 10.43 1.05
N ASN A 99 13.61 9.90 0.26
CA ASN A 99 14.04 10.54 -0.99
C ASN A 99 12.88 10.71 -1.99
N VAL A 100 12.00 9.71 -2.09
CA VAL A 100 10.78 9.79 -2.93
C VAL A 100 9.88 10.93 -2.46
N ALA A 101 9.64 11.03 -1.15
CA ALA A 101 8.78 12.07 -0.57
C ALA A 101 9.40 13.48 -0.77
N GLU A 102 10.67 13.65 -0.43
CA GLU A 102 11.39 14.93 -0.56
C GLU A 102 11.51 15.40 -2.02
N SER A 103 11.65 14.46 -2.95
CA SER A 103 11.73 14.78 -4.39
C SER A 103 10.37 14.93 -5.08
N GLY A 104 9.26 14.74 -4.37
CA GLY A 104 7.91 14.78 -4.94
C GLY A 104 7.67 13.74 -6.04
N LEU A 105 8.41 12.62 -6.01
CA LEU A 105 8.29 11.58 -7.01
C LEU A 105 7.00 10.77 -6.82
N LYS A 106 6.36 10.41 -7.94
CA LYS A 106 5.15 9.59 -7.96
C LYS A 106 5.50 8.10 -8.06
N VAL A 107 6.34 7.63 -7.14
CA VAL A 107 6.79 6.25 -7.02
C VAL A 107 6.38 5.70 -5.66
N ILE A 108 5.91 4.46 -5.63
CA ILE A 108 5.43 3.82 -4.39
C ILE A 108 6.52 2.93 -3.81
N VAL A 109 7.08 3.31 -2.66
CA VAL A 109 8.00 2.50 -1.85
C VAL A 109 7.28 2.07 -0.57
N SER A 110 6.46 1.03 -0.67
CA SER A 110 5.63 0.52 0.43
C SER A 110 6.38 -0.53 1.26
N PRO A 111 5.85 -0.94 2.43
CA PRO A 111 6.42 -2.05 3.21
C PRO A 111 6.53 -3.39 2.46
N ARG A 112 5.81 -3.54 1.32
CA ARG A 112 6.01 -4.69 0.43
C ARG A 112 7.41 -4.73 -0.19
N ALA A 113 8.03 -3.57 -0.47
CA ALA A 113 9.41 -3.52 -0.94
C ALA A 113 10.36 -4.07 0.13
N THR A 114 10.17 -3.69 1.39
CA THR A 114 10.93 -4.19 2.55
C THR A 114 10.79 -5.71 2.67
N LEU A 115 9.56 -6.21 2.70
CA LEU A 115 9.28 -7.64 2.90
C LEU A 115 9.77 -8.51 1.73
N ASN A 116 9.44 -8.11 0.49
CA ASN A 116 9.82 -8.89 -0.70
C ASN A 116 11.33 -8.86 -0.93
N GLY A 117 11.96 -7.70 -0.70
CA GLY A 117 13.41 -7.59 -0.77
C GLY A 117 14.12 -8.46 0.25
N ALA A 118 13.63 -8.47 1.49
CA ALA A 118 14.17 -9.35 2.53
C ALA A 118 14.07 -10.84 2.17
N LYS A 119 12.95 -11.26 1.58
CA LYS A 119 12.77 -12.65 1.12
C LYS A 119 13.77 -13.01 0.00
N LEU A 120 14.03 -12.10 -0.92
CA LEU A 120 15.03 -12.29 -1.99
C LEU A 120 16.45 -12.35 -1.41
N LEU A 121 16.79 -11.45 -0.48
CA LEU A 121 18.10 -11.47 0.19
C LEU A 121 18.32 -12.76 0.97
N ARG A 122 17.29 -13.25 1.66
CA ARG A 122 17.36 -14.51 2.40
C ARG A 122 17.66 -15.73 1.50
N SER A 123 17.25 -15.71 0.22
CA SER A 123 17.54 -16.79 -0.70
C SER A 123 19.05 -16.94 -1.01
N GLY A 124 19.84 -15.89 -0.75
CA GLY A 124 21.27 -15.85 -1.04
C GLY A 124 21.62 -15.77 -2.52
N SER A 125 20.62 -15.69 -3.40
CA SER A 125 20.82 -15.72 -4.87
C SER A 125 21.02 -14.34 -5.48
N PHE A 126 20.80 -13.27 -4.73
CA PHE A 126 20.81 -11.90 -5.23
C PHE A 126 21.62 -10.98 -4.33
N SER A 127 22.36 -10.07 -4.92
CA SER A 127 22.98 -8.96 -4.23
C SER A 127 21.96 -7.93 -3.76
N MET A 128 22.31 -7.15 -2.75
CA MET A 128 21.42 -6.09 -2.23
C MET A 128 21.08 -5.04 -3.31
N SER A 129 22.02 -4.75 -4.22
CA SER A 129 21.79 -3.84 -5.33
C SER A 129 20.78 -4.37 -6.35
N GLU A 130 20.84 -5.66 -6.70
CA GLU A 130 19.87 -6.29 -7.59
C GLU A 130 18.48 -6.30 -6.93
N VAL A 131 18.40 -6.63 -5.65
CA VAL A 131 17.15 -6.62 -4.90
C VAL A 131 16.58 -5.20 -4.79
N PHE A 132 17.42 -4.20 -4.57
CA PHE A 132 16.98 -2.79 -4.53
C PHE A 132 16.39 -2.36 -5.88
N THR A 133 17.04 -2.71 -6.96
CA THR A 133 16.54 -2.45 -8.31
C THR A 133 15.20 -3.15 -8.56
N ALA A 134 15.08 -4.41 -8.19
CA ALA A 134 13.90 -5.22 -8.44
C ALA A 134 12.68 -4.85 -7.58
N THR A 135 12.88 -4.27 -6.40
CA THR A 135 11.80 -4.04 -5.44
C THR A 135 11.52 -2.57 -5.13
N VAL A 136 12.55 -1.73 -5.12
CA VAL A 136 12.44 -0.31 -4.73
C VAL A 136 12.37 0.61 -5.95
N THR A 137 13.28 0.44 -6.93
CA THR A 137 13.34 1.32 -8.11
C THR A 137 12.67 0.73 -9.35
N LYS A 138 12.00 -0.42 -9.24
CA LYS A 138 11.30 -1.08 -10.35
C LYS A 138 10.34 -0.12 -11.04
N GLY A 139 10.45 -0.02 -12.37
CA GLY A 139 9.58 0.83 -13.19
C GLY A 139 9.89 2.33 -13.10
N ALA A 140 10.87 2.74 -12.31
CA ALA A 140 11.31 4.13 -12.25
C ALA A 140 12.17 4.48 -13.47
N LYS A 141 12.08 5.73 -13.93
CA LYS A 141 12.94 6.26 -14.99
C LYS A 141 14.36 6.48 -14.46
N PRO A 142 15.40 6.55 -15.33
CA PRO A 142 16.80 6.69 -14.91
C PRO A 142 17.05 7.89 -13.98
N ASP A 143 16.44 9.05 -14.27
CA ASP A 143 16.52 10.24 -13.43
C ASP A 143 15.88 10.05 -12.05
N GLN A 144 14.79 9.30 -12.00
CA GLN A 144 14.12 8.95 -10.74
C GLN A 144 14.94 7.94 -9.94
N VAL A 145 15.55 6.94 -10.59
CA VAL A 145 16.44 5.97 -9.93
C VAL A 145 17.57 6.68 -9.20
N THR A 146 18.19 7.67 -9.85
CA THR A 146 19.25 8.48 -9.24
C THR A 146 18.76 9.22 -8.00
N LYS A 147 17.58 9.83 -8.06
CA LYS A 147 17.00 10.54 -6.91
C LYS A 147 16.62 9.58 -5.78
N ILE A 148 15.98 8.46 -6.09
CA ILE A 148 15.58 7.44 -5.10
C ILE A 148 16.81 6.88 -4.38
N GLY A 149 17.89 6.62 -5.13
CA GLY A 149 19.13 6.04 -4.62
C GLY A 149 20.08 7.04 -3.93
N ALA A 150 19.78 8.32 -3.91
CA ALA A 150 20.66 9.34 -3.34
C ALA A 150 20.97 9.07 -1.87
N GLY A 151 22.27 8.85 -1.55
CA GLY A 151 22.72 8.56 -0.19
C GLY A 151 22.25 7.22 0.39
N VAL A 152 21.73 6.32 -0.43
CA VAL A 152 21.43 4.94 -0.05
C VAL A 152 22.71 4.12 -0.09
N THR A 153 22.99 3.41 1.00
CA THR A 153 24.13 2.47 1.10
C THR A 153 23.61 1.03 1.05
N LEU A 154 24.06 0.28 0.05
CA LEU A 154 23.66 -1.12 -0.20
C LEU A 154 24.79 -2.10 0.12
#